data_b6b3f38f5d7a16851b83f946bbaa9c9b
#
_entry.id   b6b3f38f5d7a16851b83f946bbaa9c9b
#
_cell.length_a   1.000
_cell.length_b   1.000
_cell.length_c   1.000
_cell.angle_alpha   90.00
_cell.angle_beta   90.00
_cell.angle_gamma   90.00
#
_symmetry.space_group_name_H-M   'P 1'
#
loop_
_entity.id
_entity.type
_entity.pdbx_description
1 polymer ?
#
loop_
_entity_poly.entity_id
_entity_poly.type
_entity_poly.pdbx_seq_one_letter_code
_entity_poly.pdbx_strand_id
1 'polypeptide(L)'
;MSRLFVALLITLSAAPPALPQDAAGGVAATGSQDENWNLHVQSTDIVQGYAPFSAQYTNPGYNSLPPGGEARETVSLDLMAGVRLWSGAEAHVDALMWQGYGLDNTLGLEAFPSAEAYRAGTSVPNGMLARLFVRQTINLGGGAKKIDDDQLHLAGQEDSSRLTITVGRFSAIDIFDTNAYANDPRTQFMNWAFVADEAWDYPADPVGFTTGLAVELYEAGWALRWGFMQMPSVQNNWTAEDQLLKWPTESSGGDGDFWKSWGMPLELERHYSFNGHPGAVRLLAYLNEADMATYAAAVAILSSMGPRSDFRAARSYNFKYGYGINWEQEITKGVGLFSRLGWNNGQTESWAYGDVDRSVTLGLSISGEAWHRLDDTFGLAGVASGITHEHQVFFQEGGTGILGGDGALNYSWEKGLETYYDFKVWKALHAALDYQFIADPAYNRARGPISIFAVRLHWEL
;
A
#
# COMPACT_ATOMS: atom_id res chain seq x y z
N MET A 1 -27.83 0.69 -14.09
CA MET A 1 -28.59 0.20 -12.91
C MET A 1 -27.86 0.56 -11.62
N SER A 2 -27.50 1.85 -11.43
CA SER A 2 -26.63 2.30 -10.32
C SER A 2 -27.27 3.36 -9.42
N ARG A 3 -28.57 3.28 -9.13
CA ARG A 3 -29.25 4.30 -8.29
C ARG A 3 -29.81 3.74 -6.95
N LEU A 4 -29.45 2.54 -6.54
CA LEU A 4 -30.07 1.93 -5.35
C LEU A 4 -29.15 1.82 -4.11
N PHE A 5 -27.88 2.10 -4.17
CA PHE A 5 -26.95 1.87 -3.05
C PHE A 5 -26.67 3.10 -2.16
N VAL A 6 -26.92 4.32 -2.62
CA VAL A 6 -26.71 5.54 -1.81
C VAL A 6 -27.78 5.71 -0.71
N ALA A 7 -28.90 5.01 -0.80
CA ALA A 7 -30.04 5.16 0.13
C ALA A 7 -29.96 4.29 1.39
N LEU A 8 -29.05 3.32 1.49
CA LEU A 8 -29.03 2.36 2.61
C LEU A 8 -28.08 2.74 3.76
N LEU A 9 -27.18 3.69 3.56
CA LEU A 9 -26.23 4.14 4.58
C LEU A 9 -26.74 5.25 5.53
N ILE A 10 -27.94 5.79 5.29
CA ILE A 10 -28.49 6.93 6.08
C ILE A 10 -29.35 6.46 7.27
N THR A 11 -29.69 5.20 7.42
CA THR A 11 -30.65 4.74 8.44
C THR A 11 -30.05 4.07 9.68
N LEU A 12 -28.75 4.04 9.86
CA LEU A 12 -28.09 3.45 11.04
C LEU A 12 -27.55 4.46 12.07
N SER A 13 -28.06 5.69 12.10
CA SER A 13 -27.75 6.66 13.17
C SER A 13 -28.78 6.62 14.29
N ALA A 14 -28.85 5.52 15.03
CA ALA A 14 -29.45 5.54 16.36
C ALA A 14 -28.34 5.89 17.37
N ALA A 15 -28.27 7.18 17.78
CA ALA A 15 -27.38 7.62 18.84
C ALA A 15 -27.73 6.89 20.15
N PRO A 16 -26.74 6.38 20.91
CA PRO A 16 -26.99 5.93 22.27
C PRO A 16 -27.35 7.14 23.14
N PRO A 17 -28.16 6.93 24.20
CA PRO A 17 -28.61 8.02 25.06
C PRO A 17 -27.43 8.66 25.80
N ALA A 18 -27.39 9.99 25.79
CA ALA A 18 -26.42 10.81 26.53
C ALA A 18 -26.55 10.54 28.03
N LEU A 19 -25.44 10.17 28.67
CA LEU A 19 -25.31 10.21 30.11
C LEU A 19 -25.02 11.66 30.56
N PRO A 20 -25.50 12.10 31.77
CA PRO A 20 -25.43 13.49 32.18
C PRO A 20 -23.99 13.94 32.44
N GLN A 21 -23.64 15.10 31.90
CA GLN A 21 -22.44 15.86 32.28
C GLN A 21 -22.63 16.44 33.69
N ASP A 22 -21.83 15.98 34.62
CA ASP A 22 -21.65 16.65 35.90
C ASP A 22 -20.39 17.53 35.91
N ALA A 23 -20.54 18.63 36.64
CA ALA A 23 -19.75 19.84 36.59
C ALA A 23 -18.28 19.71 37.05
N ALA A 24 -17.50 20.64 36.53
CA ALA A 24 -16.16 21.10 36.88
C ALA A 24 -15.66 20.76 38.32
N GLY A 25 -14.61 19.98 38.39
CA GLY A 25 -13.71 19.87 39.51
C GLY A 25 -12.38 19.32 39.01
N GLY A 26 -11.28 20.12 39.12
CA GLY A 26 -9.96 19.73 38.73
C GLY A 26 -9.54 18.42 39.38
N VAL A 27 -9.32 17.40 38.54
CA VAL A 27 -8.76 16.11 38.96
C VAL A 27 -7.39 15.96 38.29
N ALA A 28 -6.43 15.63 39.15
CA ALA A 28 -5.09 15.24 38.78
C ALA A 28 -5.14 14.17 37.64
N ALA A 29 -4.18 14.21 36.72
CA ALA A 29 -4.03 13.25 35.63
C ALA A 29 -4.15 11.82 36.17
N THR A 30 -5.32 11.22 36.03
CA THR A 30 -5.50 9.78 36.18
C THR A 30 -4.80 9.12 35.00
N GLY A 31 -3.88 8.19 35.29
CA GLY A 31 -3.19 7.41 34.28
C GLY A 31 -4.20 6.85 33.26
N SER A 32 -3.87 6.90 32.00
CA SER A 32 -4.66 6.28 30.93
C SER A 32 -4.91 4.82 31.32
N GLN A 33 -6.17 4.44 31.53
CA GLN A 33 -6.50 3.03 31.69
C GLN A 33 -6.22 2.34 30.37
N ASP A 34 -5.53 1.20 30.43
CA ASP A 34 -5.33 0.36 29.26
C ASP A 34 -6.70 -0.06 28.70
N GLU A 35 -6.89 0.14 27.41
CA GLU A 35 -8.10 -0.27 26.74
C GLU A 35 -8.14 -1.80 26.60
N ASN A 36 -9.32 -2.39 26.73
CA ASN A 36 -9.48 -3.84 26.66
C ASN A 36 -9.97 -4.32 25.27
N TRP A 37 -10.65 -3.46 24.53
CA TRP A 37 -11.11 -3.73 23.19
C TRP A 37 -11.42 -2.42 22.46
N ASN A 38 -11.32 -2.41 21.15
CA ASN A 38 -11.76 -1.32 20.28
C ASN A 38 -12.54 -1.86 19.07
N LEU A 39 -13.21 -0.96 18.38
CA LEU A 39 -13.89 -1.24 17.12
C LEU A 39 -13.81 0.00 16.24
N HIS A 40 -13.24 -0.16 15.05
CA HIS A 40 -13.15 0.87 14.03
C HIS A 40 -13.88 0.43 12.77
N VAL A 41 -14.46 1.40 12.08
CA VAL A 41 -15.14 1.21 10.81
C VAL A 41 -14.69 2.30 9.86
N GLN A 42 -14.25 1.93 8.67
CA GLN A 42 -13.95 2.89 7.62
C GLN A 42 -14.53 2.47 6.28
N SER A 43 -14.81 3.45 5.44
CA SER A 43 -15.22 3.21 4.05
C SER A 43 -14.61 4.26 3.14
N THR A 44 -14.12 3.81 2.00
CA THR A 44 -13.51 4.67 0.98
C THR A 44 -14.18 4.42 -0.36
N ASP A 45 -14.64 5.51 -1.00
CA ASP A 45 -15.21 5.51 -2.35
C ASP A 45 -14.33 6.41 -3.23
N ILE A 46 -13.83 5.86 -4.33
CA ILE A 46 -12.95 6.57 -5.26
C ILE A 46 -13.50 6.45 -6.68
N VAL A 47 -13.80 7.59 -7.27
CA VAL A 47 -14.05 7.71 -8.70
C VAL A 47 -12.83 8.32 -9.36
N GLN A 48 -12.24 7.62 -10.33
CA GLN A 48 -11.05 8.07 -11.06
C GLN A 48 -11.23 7.93 -12.56
N GLY A 49 -10.55 8.76 -13.34
CA GLY A 49 -10.66 8.70 -14.78
C GLY A 49 -9.60 9.51 -15.52
N TYR A 50 -9.38 9.17 -16.78
CA TYR A 50 -8.49 9.91 -17.67
C TYR A 50 -9.15 10.17 -19.02
N ALA A 51 -8.76 11.29 -19.65
CA ALA A 51 -9.19 11.65 -21.01
C ALA A 51 -8.33 10.90 -22.06
N PRO A 52 -8.78 10.81 -23.32
CA PRO A 52 -7.96 10.23 -24.38
C PRO A 52 -6.57 10.86 -24.46
N PHE A 53 -5.56 10.02 -24.66
CA PHE A 53 -4.17 10.41 -24.76
C PHE A 53 -3.52 9.88 -26.04
N SER A 54 -2.33 10.38 -26.40
CA SER A 54 -1.61 9.97 -27.58
C SER A 54 -0.93 8.60 -27.37
N ALA A 55 -1.13 7.67 -28.30
CA ALA A 55 -0.42 6.40 -28.38
C ALA A 55 -0.10 6.08 -29.84
N GLN A 56 1.15 5.70 -30.12
CA GLN A 56 1.57 5.37 -31.50
C GLN A 56 0.99 4.02 -31.96
N TYR A 57 0.55 3.18 -31.02
CA TYR A 57 -0.04 1.88 -31.29
C TYR A 57 -0.98 1.46 -30.14
N THR A 58 -1.79 0.45 -30.40
CA THR A 58 -2.60 -0.29 -29.43
C THR A 58 -2.35 -1.77 -29.63
N ASN A 59 -1.97 -2.47 -28.57
CA ASN A 59 -1.70 -3.90 -28.60
C ASN A 59 -2.67 -4.66 -27.68
N PRO A 60 -3.86 -5.07 -28.18
CA PRO A 60 -4.80 -5.83 -27.37
C PRO A 60 -4.19 -7.13 -26.86
N GLY A 61 -4.40 -7.43 -25.59
CA GLY A 61 -3.90 -8.63 -24.92
C GLY A 61 -2.48 -8.50 -24.36
N TYR A 62 -1.94 -7.28 -24.31
CA TYR A 62 -0.79 -6.89 -23.52
C TYR A 62 -1.22 -5.97 -22.36
N ASN A 63 -0.31 -5.76 -21.40
CA ASN A 63 -0.52 -4.82 -20.31
C ASN A 63 -0.35 -3.38 -20.83
N SER A 64 -1.43 -2.78 -21.31
CA SER A 64 -1.36 -1.52 -22.04
C SER A 64 -2.63 -0.70 -21.80
N LEU A 65 -2.53 0.40 -21.08
CA LEU A 65 -3.67 1.28 -20.79
C LEU A 65 -4.33 1.74 -22.10
N PRO A 66 -5.65 1.58 -22.30
CA PRO A 66 -6.34 1.98 -23.52
C PRO A 66 -6.26 3.49 -23.77
N PRO A 67 -5.89 3.99 -24.98
CA PRO A 67 -5.73 5.43 -25.19
C PRO A 67 -7.06 6.20 -25.33
N GLY A 68 -8.20 5.53 -25.33
CA GLY A 68 -9.51 6.12 -25.57
C GLY A 68 -10.16 6.85 -24.40
N GLY A 69 -9.52 6.84 -23.25
CA GLY A 69 -10.09 7.37 -22.02
C GLY A 69 -10.97 6.35 -21.28
N GLU A 70 -11.01 6.44 -19.97
CA GLU A 70 -11.76 5.56 -19.10
C GLU A 70 -12.13 6.27 -17.79
N ALA A 71 -13.22 5.81 -17.15
CA ALA A 71 -13.56 6.15 -15.77
C ALA A 71 -13.96 4.89 -15.01
N ARG A 72 -13.50 4.76 -13.77
CA ARG A 72 -13.74 3.61 -12.88
C ARG A 72 -14.06 4.09 -11.47
N GLU A 73 -14.70 3.21 -10.74
CA GLU A 73 -15.07 3.41 -9.34
C GLU A 73 -14.66 2.21 -8.51
N THR A 74 -14.17 2.46 -7.32
CA THR A 74 -13.90 1.44 -6.30
C THR A 74 -14.51 1.87 -4.98
N VAL A 75 -15.05 0.91 -4.25
CA VAL A 75 -15.59 1.09 -2.89
C VAL A 75 -14.97 0.03 -1.99
N SER A 76 -14.47 0.44 -0.84
CA SER A 76 -14.02 -0.46 0.23
C SER A 76 -14.75 -0.16 1.54
N LEU A 77 -14.84 -1.17 2.39
CA LEU A 77 -15.37 -1.10 3.75
C LEU A 77 -14.54 -2.04 4.62
N ASP A 78 -13.96 -1.50 5.69
CA ASP A 78 -13.26 -2.27 6.72
C ASP A 78 -14.03 -2.23 8.03
N LEU A 79 -14.10 -3.38 8.69
CA LEU A 79 -14.54 -3.56 10.07
C LEU A 79 -13.36 -4.11 10.86
N MET A 80 -12.76 -3.29 11.72
CA MET A 80 -11.57 -3.63 12.47
C MET A 80 -11.88 -3.69 13.95
N ALA A 81 -11.47 -4.78 14.61
CA ALA A 81 -11.65 -4.95 16.04
C ALA A 81 -10.36 -5.45 16.69
N GLY A 82 -10.04 -4.87 17.84
CA GLY A 82 -8.94 -5.26 18.70
C GLY A 82 -9.41 -5.75 20.05
N VAL A 83 -8.69 -6.68 20.66
CA VAL A 83 -8.95 -7.17 22.01
C VAL A 83 -7.64 -7.47 22.74
N ARG A 84 -7.54 -7.03 23.99
CA ARG A 84 -6.43 -7.36 24.89
C ARG A 84 -6.60 -8.77 25.42
N LEU A 85 -5.59 -9.62 25.19
CA LEU A 85 -5.61 -11.02 25.63
C LEU A 85 -5.02 -11.18 27.04
N TRP A 86 -3.85 -10.57 27.28
CA TRP A 86 -3.14 -10.51 28.55
C TRP A 86 -2.15 -9.33 28.51
N SER A 87 -1.36 -9.15 29.55
CA SER A 87 -0.42 -8.02 29.62
C SER A 87 0.54 -8.00 28.43
N GLY A 88 0.52 -6.90 27.67
CA GLY A 88 1.30 -6.70 26.47
C GLY A 88 0.84 -7.49 25.23
N ALA A 89 -0.22 -8.31 25.33
CA ALA A 89 -0.73 -9.05 24.20
C ALA A 89 -2.09 -8.55 23.74
N GLU A 90 -2.23 -8.35 22.44
CA GLU A 90 -3.47 -7.99 21.78
C GLU A 90 -3.69 -8.84 20.51
N ALA A 91 -4.95 -9.05 20.15
CA ALA A 91 -5.34 -9.67 18.90
C ALA A 91 -6.20 -8.70 18.11
N HIS A 92 -5.99 -8.65 16.80
CA HIS A 92 -6.73 -7.80 15.88
C HIS A 92 -7.32 -8.62 14.73
N VAL A 93 -8.50 -8.21 14.30
CA VAL A 93 -9.19 -8.74 13.13
C VAL A 93 -9.67 -7.58 12.27
N ASP A 94 -9.52 -7.70 10.97
CA ASP A 94 -9.98 -6.76 9.96
C ASP A 94 -10.77 -7.51 8.90
N ALA A 95 -12.06 -7.20 8.79
CA ALA A 95 -12.95 -7.74 7.78
C ALA A 95 -13.11 -6.69 6.66
N LEU A 96 -12.39 -6.88 5.56
CA LEU A 96 -12.39 -6.02 4.38
C LEU A 96 -13.41 -6.51 3.35
N MET A 97 -14.24 -5.58 2.87
CA MET A 97 -15.07 -5.73 1.66
C MET A 97 -14.59 -4.73 0.61
N TRP A 98 -14.57 -5.17 -0.67
CA TRP A 98 -14.30 -4.28 -1.80
C TRP A 98 -15.20 -4.58 -2.99
N GLN A 99 -15.37 -3.57 -3.86
CA GLN A 99 -16.06 -3.66 -5.14
C GLN A 99 -15.47 -2.63 -6.10
N GLY A 100 -15.56 -2.91 -7.40
CA GLY A 100 -15.09 -2.02 -8.46
C GLY A 100 -13.74 -2.45 -9.02
N TYR A 101 -13.16 -1.60 -9.87
CA TYR A 101 -11.91 -1.86 -10.57
C TYR A 101 -11.07 -0.60 -10.66
N GLY A 102 -9.74 -0.75 -10.67
CA GLY A 102 -8.82 0.29 -11.09
C GLY A 102 -8.89 0.54 -12.60
N LEU A 103 -8.26 1.62 -13.07
CA LEU A 103 -8.14 1.94 -14.49
C LEU A 103 -7.43 0.79 -15.21
N ASP A 104 -8.09 0.22 -16.23
CA ASP A 104 -7.66 -0.99 -16.95
C ASP A 104 -7.21 -2.14 -16.02
N ASN A 105 -7.90 -2.35 -14.90
CA ASN A 105 -7.48 -3.29 -13.86
C ASN A 105 -6.06 -3.05 -13.33
N THR A 106 -5.65 -1.79 -13.21
CA THR A 106 -4.29 -1.36 -12.83
C THR A 106 -3.19 -1.79 -13.81
N LEU A 107 -3.49 -1.95 -15.11
CA LEU A 107 -2.51 -2.32 -16.14
C LEU A 107 -2.01 -1.10 -16.92
N GLY A 108 -0.75 -1.18 -17.39
CA GLY A 108 -0.15 -0.20 -18.28
C GLY A 108 0.37 1.07 -17.62
N LEU A 109 0.47 1.09 -16.29
CA LEU A 109 1.07 2.13 -15.46
C LEU A 109 1.78 1.47 -14.29
N GLU A 110 3.04 1.79 -14.04
CA GLU A 110 3.76 1.29 -12.86
C GLU A 110 3.40 2.09 -11.61
N ALA A 111 3.42 3.42 -11.72
CA ALA A 111 2.85 4.31 -10.74
C ALA A 111 1.32 4.37 -10.90
N PHE A 112 0.63 3.25 -10.61
CA PHE A 112 -0.81 3.18 -10.81
C PHE A 112 -1.56 4.14 -9.87
N PRO A 113 -2.66 4.78 -10.36
CA PRO A 113 -3.20 6.02 -9.80
C PRO A 113 -3.87 5.87 -8.44
N SER A 114 -4.22 4.66 -8.02
CA SER A 114 -4.85 4.44 -6.72
C SER A 114 -4.47 3.08 -6.16
N ALA A 115 -3.76 3.10 -5.03
CA ALA A 115 -3.42 1.90 -4.28
C ALA A 115 -4.65 1.27 -3.58
N GLU A 116 -5.76 1.99 -3.49
CA GLU A 116 -7.06 1.50 -3.03
C GLU A 116 -7.87 0.86 -4.17
N ALA A 117 -7.42 0.96 -5.42
CA ALA A 117 -8.05 0.33 -6.58
C ALA A 117 -7.46 -1.05 -6.82
N TYR A 118 -8.20 -2.06 -6.49
CA TYR A 118 -7.74 -3.44 -6.52
C TYR A 118 -7.64 -4.01 -7.94
N ARG A 119 -6.50 -4.57 -8.28
CA ARG A 119 -6.31 -5.34 -9.51
C ARG A 119 -7.19 -6.59 -9.52
N ALA A 120 -7.38 -7.20 -8.35
CA ALA A 120 -8.32 -8.30 -8.12
C ALA A 120 -9.77 -7.79 -7.91
N GLY A 121 -10.15 -6.71 -8.61
CA GLY A 121 -11.45 -6.07 -8.52
C GLY A 121 -12.59 -6.96 -8.99
N THR A 122 -13.81 -6.56 -8.64
CA THR A 122 -15.02 -7.32 -8.91
C THR A 122 -16.22 -6.41 -9.15
N SER A 123 -17.16 -6.87 -9.98
CA SER A 123 -18.40 -6.14 -10.25
C SER A 123 -19.46 -6.27 -9.14
N VAL A 124 -19.24 -7.15 -8.19
CA VAL A 124 -20.10 -7.39 -7.02
C VAL A 124 -19.27 -7.26 -5.74
N PRO A 125 -19.88 -6.98 -4.58
CA PRO A 125 -19.14 -6.96 -3.32
C PRO A 125 -18.41 -8.28 -3.10
N ASN A 126 -17.13 -8.20 -2.79
CA ASN A 126 -16.27 -9.30 -2.41
C ASN A 126 -15.62 -8.97 -1.07
N GLY A 127 -15.07 -9.94 -0.37
CA GLY A 127 -14.48 -9.66 0.92
C GLY A 127 -13.61 -10.79 1.45
N MET A 128 -12.87 -10.46 2.52
CA MET A 128 -11.99 -11.38 3.22
C MET A 128 -11.70 -10.89 4.64
N LEU A 129 -11.10 -11.76 5.45
CA LEU A 129 -10.33 -11.32 6.61
C LEU A 129 -8.97 -10.83 6.14
N ALA A 130 -8.83 -9.51 6.02
CA ALA A 130 -7.61 -8.87 5.53
C ALA A 130 -6.49 -8.95 6.57
N ARG A 131 -6.81 -8.72 7.84
CA ARG A 131 -5.89 -8.90 8.97
C ARG A 131 -6.49 -9.84 10.00
N LEU A 132 -5.62 -10.69 10.55
CA LEU A 132 -5.92 -11.57 11.68
C LEU A 132 -4.58 -11.93 12.34
N PHE A 133 -4.20 -11.19 13.37
CA PHE A 133 -2.90 -11.37 14.01
C PHE A 133 -2.98 -11.25 15.53
N VAL A 134 -1.95 -11.78 16.17
CA VAL A 134 -1.64 -11.53 17.59
C VAL A 134 -0.33 -10.76 17.64
N ARG A 135 -0.31 -9.70 18.46
CA ARG A 135 0.86 -8.90 18.77
C ARG A 135 1.19 -9.04 20.24
N GLN A 136 2.46 -9.34 20.57
CA GLN A 136 2.98 -9.34 21.94
C GLN A 136 4.04 -8.26 22.07
N THR A 137 3.80 -7.29 22.93
CA THR A 137 4.79 -6.29 23.36
C THR A 137 5.41 -6.73 24.69
N ILE A 138 6.74 -6.74 24.76
CA ILE A 138 7.54 -7.02 25.94
C ILE A 138 8.28 -5.73 26.29
N ASN A 139 7.88 -5.09 27.38
CA ASN A 139 8.49 -3.85 27.86
C ASN A 139 9.88 -4.11 28.44
N LEU A 140 10.87 -3.29 28.06
CA LEU A 140 12.28 -3.41 28.46
C LEU A 140 12.77 -2.18 29.23
N GLY A 141 11.89 -1.18 29.50
CA GLY A 141 12.21 0.04 30.22
C GLY A 141 12.39 1.26 29.32
N GLY A 142 13.13 2.27 29.80
CA GLY A 142 13.37 3.52 29.04
C GLY A 142 12.25 4.56 29.14
N GLY A 143 11.27 4.35 30.02
CA GLY A 143 10.13 5.22 30.25
C GLY A 143 8.91 4.90 29.39
N ALA A 144 7.75 5.01 29.99
CA ALA A 144 6.48 4.71 29.34
C ALA A 144 6.10 5.81 28.32
N LYS A 145 5.62 5.40 27.17
CA LYS A 145 4.96 6.22 26.13
C LYS A 145 3.49 5.86 26.07
N LYS A 146 2.64 6.89 25.92
CA LYS A 146 1.25 6.69 25.59
C LYS A 146 1.12 6.15 24.18
N ILE A 147 0.30 5.12 24.01
CA ILE A 147 -0.21 4.64 22.73
C ILE A 147 -1.66 5.09 22.64
N ASP A 148 -1.98 5.78 21.56
CA ASP A 148 -3.35 6.16 21.28
C ASP A 148 -4.09 5.00 20.60
N ASP A 149 -5.40 4.96 20.74
CA ASP A 149 -6.29 4.06 20.04
C ASP A 149 -6.23 4.33 18.52
N ASP A 150 -6.06 3.27 17.75
CA ASP A 150 -6.16 3.30 16.29
C ASP A 150 -6.67 1.95 15.75
N GLN A 151 -6.77 1.84 14.45
CA GLN A 151 -7.27 0.65 13.75
C GLN A 151 -6.50 -0.64 14.07
N LEU A 152 -5.21 -0.53 14.46
CA LEU A 152 -4.29 -1.66 14.67
C LEU A 152 -3.68 -1.70 16.07
N HIS A 153 -4.05 -0.77 16.98
CA HIS A 153 -3.55 -0.69 18.34
C HIS A 153 -4.67 -0.37 19.33
N LEU A 154 -4.61 -1.00 20.48
CA LEU A 154 -5.43 -0.60 21.65
C LEU A 154 -4.73 0.54 22.40
N ALA A 155 -5.50 1.52 22.86
CA ALA A 155 -4.96 2.55 23.74
C ALA A 155 -4.30 1.94 24.97
N GLY A 156 -3.16 2.52 25.38
CA GLY A 156 -2.42 2.03 26.53
C GLY A 156 -1.08 2.71 26.72
N GLN A 157 -0.16 2.00 27.33
CA GLN A 157 1.21 2.45 27.56
C GLN A 157 2.20 1.34 27.19
N GLU A 158 3.26 1.72 26.51
CA GLU A 158 4.40 0.87 26.19
C GLU A 158 5.70 1.57 26.60
N ASP A 159 6.73 0.77 26.91
CA ASP A 159 8.05 1.33 27.17
C ASP A 159 8.71 1.85 25.90
N SER A 160 9.56 2.87 26.06
CA SER A 160 10.37 3.38 24.93
C SER A 160 11.35 2.33 24.38
N SER A 161 11.89 1.48 25.27
CA SER A 161 12.63 0.28 24.90
C SER A 161 11.72 -0.92 25.02
N ARG A 162 11.47 -1.64 23.93
CA ARG A 162 10.57 -2.79 23.90
C ARG A 162 10.86 -3.73 22.74
N LEU A 163 10.45 -4.97 22.91
CA LEU A 163 10.41 -5.98 21.84
C LEU A 163 8.94 -6.25 21.50
N THR A 164 8.58 -6.09 20.22
CA THR A 164 7.25 -6.39 19.71
C THR A 164 7.33 -7.56 18.75
N ILE A 165 6.44 -8.53 18.89
CA ILE A 165 6.35 -9.72 18.04
C ILE A 165 4.93 -9.81 17.50
N THR A 166 4.77 -9.75 16.19
CA THR A 166 3.48 -9.88 15.49
C THR A 166 3.46 -11.17 14.68
N VAL A 167 2.44 -12.00 14.88
CA VAL A 167 2.26 -13.28 14.17
C VAL A 167 0.84 -13.38 13.65
N GLY A 168 0.70 -13.74 12.40
CA GLY A 168 -0.60 -13.92 11.74
C GLY A 168 -0.63 -13.28 10.36
N ARG A 169 -1.81 -12.80 9.96
CA ARG A 169 -2.03 -12.14 8.68
C ARG A 169 -2.09 -10.61 8.88
N PHE A 170 -1.30 -9.89 8.12
CA PHE A 170 -1.18 -8.43 8.14
C PHE A 170 -0.63 -7.90 6.82
N SER A 171 -0.56 -6.59 6.60
CA SER A 171 0.18 -6.03 5.48
C SER A 171 1.65 -5.79 5.86
N ALA A 172 2.58 -6.11 4.97
CA ALA A 172 4.00 -5.83 5.23
C ALA A 172 4.26 -4.34 5.48
N ILE A 173 3.51 -3.45 4.81
CA ILE A 173 3.62 -2.00 4.97
C ILE A 173 2.90 -1.45 6.22
N ASP A 174 2.17 -2.26 6.98
CA ASP A 174 1.72 -1.88 8.33
C ASP A 174 2.91 -1.72 9.30
N ILE A 175 4.05 -2.37 9.01
CA ILE A 175 5.21 -2.46 9.91
C ILE A 175 6.48 -1.87 9.28
N PHE A 176 6.72 -2.11 8.00
CA PHE A 176 7.93 -1.72 7.28
C PHE A 176 7.64 -0.57 6.31
N ASP A 177 8.65 0.23 6.00
CA ASP A 177 8.59 1.36 5.07
C ASP A 177 7.51 2.40 5.38
N THR A 178 7.09 2.51 6.63
CA THR A 178 6.09 3.49 7.08
C THR A 178 6.58 4.92 6.87
N ASN A 179 5.67 5.87 6.61
CA ASN A 179 5.99 7.28 6.43
C ASN A 179 4.83 8.15 6.91
N ALA A 180 5.12 9.19 7.68
CA ALA A 180 4.08 10.04 8.26
C ALA A 180 3.28 10.85 7.22
N TYR A 181 3.82 11.07 6.03
CA TYR A 181 3.23 11.96 5.01
C TYR A 181 2.72 11.21 3.76
N ALA A 182 3.14 9.96 3.60
CA ALA A 182 2.82 9.17 2.40
C ALA A 182 2.90 7.68 2.71
N ASN A 183 1.78 7.10 3.16
CA ASN A 183 1.65 5.68 3.53
C ASN A 183 0.24 5.14 3.34
N ASP A 184 -0.81 5.95 3.56
CA ASP A 184 -2.20 5.51 3.49
C ASP A 184 -2.91 6.14 2.29
N PRO A 185 -3.34 5.35 1.27
CA PRO A 185 -4.02 5.87 0.08
C PRO A 185 -5.45 6.37 0.37
N ARG A 186 -6.01 6.08 1.55
CA ARG A 186 -7.36 6.50 1.94
C ARG A 186 -7.40 7.93 2.46
N THR A 187 -6.28 8.42 3.00
CA THR A 187 -6.19 9.73 3.67
C THR A 187 -5.10 10.64 3.10
N GLN A 188 -4.09 10.06 2.45
CA GLN A 188 -2.91 10.75 1.92
C GLN A 188 -2.84 10.63 0.38
N PHE A 189 -1.64 10.47 -0.20
CA PHE A 189 -1.46 10.23 -1.64
C PHE A 189 -2.11 8.92 -2.05
N MET A 190 -2.87 8.94 -3.15
CA MET A 190 -3.54 7.74 -3.66
C MET A 190 -2.64 6.89 -4.54
N ASN A 191 -1.73 7.53 -5.31
CA ASN A 191 -0.86 6.82 -6.23
C ASN A 191 0.07 5.87 -5.46
N TRP A 192 0.12 4.63 -5.91
CA TRP A 192 0.91 3.56 -5.32
C TRP A 192 2.38 3.93 -5.08
N ALA A 193 2.99 4.67 -6.03
CA ALA A 193 4.37 5.10 -5.98
C ALA A 193 4.74 5.94 -4.73
N PHE A 194 3.76 6.47 -4.02
CA PHE A 194 3.95 7.24 -2.80
C PHE A 194 3.55 6.49 -1.54
N VAL A 195 2.81 5.39 -1.66
CA VAL A 195 2.35 4.60 -0.50
C VAL A 195 3.49 3.77 0.10
N ALA A 196 4.32 3.18 -0.75
CA ALA A 196 5.49 2.40 -0.35
C ALA A 196 6.64 2.54 -1.35
N ASP A 197 7.81 1.95 -1.05
CA ASP A 197 8.91 1.84 -2.01
C ASP A 197 8.52 0.93 -3.17
N GLU A 198 8.29 1.49 -4.37
CA GLU A 198 7.89 0.75 -5.56
C GLU A 198 8.88 -0.36 -5.96
N ALA A 199 10.18 -0.19 -5.67
CA ALA A 199 11.20 -1.18 -5.98
C ALA A 199 11.30 -2.30 -4.94
N TRP A 200 10.52 -2.22 -3.87
CA TRP A 200 10.37 -3.31 -2.92
C TRP A 200 9.22 -4.24 -3.36
N ASP A 201 9.57 -5.37 -3.93
CA ASP A 201 8.63 -6.45 -4.26
C ASP A 201 8.19 -7.15 -2.96
N TYR A 202 7.39 -6.45 -2.13
CA TYR A 202 7.08 -6.91 -0.79
C TYR A 202 6.10 -8.11 -0.79
N PRO A 203 6.24 -9.01 0.20
CA PRO A 203 5.37 -10.18 0.30
C PRO A 203 3.91 -9.80 0.46
N ALA A 204 3.08 -10.13 -0.52
CA ALA A 204 1.66 -9.88 -0.45
C ALA A 204 0.86 -10.70 -1.46
N ASP A 205 -0.43 -10.89 -1.15
CA ASP A 205 -1.47 -11.28 -2.10
C ASP A 205 -1.91 -10.08 -2.99
N PRO A 206 -2.84 -10.26 -3.94
CA PRO A 206 -3.25 -9.19 -4.84
C PRO A 206 -3.90 -7.96 -4.18
N VAL A 207 -4.27 -8.02 -2.91
CA VAL A 207 -4.87 -6.90 -2.17
C VAL A 207 -4.00 -6.38 -1.02
N GLY A 208 -2.75 -6.84 -0.91
CA GLY A 208 -1.77 -6.23 -0.05
C GLY A 208 -1.47 -6.92 1.26
N PHE A 209 -1.96 -8.15 1.49
CA PHE A 209 -1.81 -8.85 2.76
C PHE A 209 -0.97 -10.12 2.63
N THR A 210 -0.34 -10.49 3.74
CA THR A 210 0.49 -11.70 3.84
C THR A 210 0.33 -12.35 5.20
N THR A 211 0.70 -13.61 5.31
CA THR A 211 0.80 -14.34 6.58
C THR A 211 2.27 -14.50 6.96
N GLY A 212 2.61 -14.20 8.21
CA GLY A 212 4.00 -14.28 8.63
C GLY A 212 4.26 -13.91 10.08
N LEU A 213 5.53 -13.60 10.31
CA LEU A 213 6.10 -13.16 11.58
C LEU A 213 6.84 -11.85 11.35
N ALA A 214 6.61 -10.86 12.21
CA ALA A 214 7.45 -9.67 12.33
C ALA A 214 7.97 -9.54 13.76
N VAL A 215 9.22 -9.12 13.89
CA VAL A 215 9.90 -8.85 15.17
C VAL A 215 10.50 -7.46 15.12
N GLU A 216 10.16 -6.62 16.09
CA GLU A 216 10.57 -5.23 16.16
C GLU A 216 11.22 -4.95 17.51
N LEU A 217 12.46 -4.49 17.49
CA LEU A 217 13.18 -4.01 18.67
C LEU A 217 13.26 -2.49 18.64
N TYR A 218 12.66 -1.85 19.63
CA TYR A 218 12.70 -0.40 19.83
C TYR A 218 13.67 -0.03 20.94
N GLU A 219 14.52 0.94 20.68
CA GLU A 219 15.45 1.55 21.62
C GLU A 219 15.45 3.06 21.43
N ALA A 220 16.00 3.82 22.37
CA ALA A 220 15.96 5.29 22.41
C ALA A 220 16.21 5.96 21.04
N GLY A 221 15.15 6.18 20.26
CA GLY A 221 15.17 6.81 18.94
C GLY A 221 15.64 5.89 17.80
N TRP A 222 15.74 4.57 18.00
CA TRP A 222 16.04 3.57 16.99
C TRP A 222 14.97 2.47 17.00
N ALA A 223 14.76 1.89 15.83
CA ALA A 223 14.04 0.61 15.72
C ALA A 223 14.77 -0.29 14.72
N LEU A 224 14.84 -1.58 15.06
CA LEU A 224 15.28 -2.64 14.14
C LEU A 224 14.12 -3.59 13.95
N ARG A 225 13.69 -3.78 12.70
CA ARG A 225 12.60 -4.66 12.34
C ARG A 225 13.07 -5.76 11.42
N TRP A 226 12.57 -6.95 11.64
CA TRP A 226 12.80 -8.11 10.79
C TRP A 226 11.51 -8.85 10.57
N GLY A 227 11.27 -9.35 9.34
CA GLY A 227 10.09 -10.14 9.00
C GLY A 227 10.44 -11.42 8.27
N PHE A 228 9.56 -12.41 8.40
CA PHE A 228 9.53 -13.60 7.55
C PHE A 228 8.09 -13.87 7.15
N MET A 229 7.78 -13.73 5.86
CA MET A 229 6.44 -13.61 5.34
C MET A 229 6.25 -14.50 4.12
N GLN A 230 5.06 -15.04 3.97
CA GLN A 230 4.66 -15.82 2.81
C GLN A 230 4.55 -14.95 1.57
N MET A 231 4.97 -15.50 0.42
CA MET A 231 4.61 -14.99 -0.91
C MET A 231 3.72 -16.01 -1.60
N PRO A 232 2.84 -15.58 -2.52
CA PRO A 232 2.09 -16.50 -3.36
C PRO A 232 3.03 -17.41 -4.16
N SER A 233 2.66 -18.67 -4.36
CA SER A 233 3.41 -19.59 -5.22
C SER A 233 3.21 -19.32 -6.71
N VAL A 234 2.19 -18.52 -7.07
CA VAL A 234 1.94 -18.00 -8.41
C VAL A 234 2.00 -16.47 -8.36
N GLN A 235 2.68 -15.89 -9.33
CA GLN A 235 2.88 -14.43 -9.44
C GLN A 235 1.55 -13.67 -9.30
N ASN A 236 1.53 -12.69 -8.37
CA ASN A 236 0.39 -11.83 -8.06
C ASN A 236 -0.93 -12.61 -7.96
N ASN A 237 -0.96 -13.63 -7.10
CA ASN A 237 -2.12 -14.50 -6.92
C ASN A 237 -2.42 -14.74 -5.43
N TRP A 238 -3.54 -15.39 -5.19
CA TRP A 238 -3.99 -15.80 -3.87
C TRP A 238 -3.22 -17.03 -3.37
N THR A 239 -2.99 -17.11 -2.06
CA THR A 239 -2.49 -18.32 -1.41
C THR A 239 -3.64 -19.26 -1.07
N ALA A 240 -3.34 -20.49 -0.63
CA ALA A 240 -4.37 -21.42 -0.15
C ALA A 240 -5.07 -20.91 1.11
N GLU A 241 -4.33 -20.24 1.99
CA GLU A 241 -4.85 -19.62 3.21
C GLU A 241 -5.82 -18.48 2.87
N ASP A 242 -5.51 -17.68 1.85
CA ASP A 242 -6.39 -16.61 1.37
C ASP A 242 -7.75 -17.15 0.95
N GLN A 243 -7.78 -18.33 0.32
CA GLN A 243 -9.03 -18.97 -0.08
C GLN A 243 -9.95 -19.31 1.12
N LEU A 244 -9.38 -19.58 2.28
CA LEU A 244 -10.14 -19.84 3.51
C LEU A 244 -10.71 -18.56 4.12
N LEU A 245 -10.10 -17.42 3.84
CA LEU A 245 -10.42 -16.12 4.43
C LEU A 245 -11.30 -15.25 3.55
N LYS A 246 -11.49 -15.61 2.28
CA LYS A 246 -12.34 -14.88 1.31
C LYS A 246 -13.79 -15.30 1.37
N TRP A 247 -14.68 -14.35 1.07
CA TRP A 247 -16.10 -14.55 0.83
C TRP A 247 -16.67 -13.50 -0.15
N PRO A 248 -17.68 -13.80 -1.01
CA PRO A 248 -18.05 -15.13 -1.44
C PRO A 248 -16.94 -15.77 -2.27
N THR A 249 -16.97 -17.07 -2.35
CA THR A 249 -15.91 -17.83 -3.00
C THR A 249 -16.07 -17.83 -4.52
N GLU A 250 -15.37 -16.97 -5.24
CA GLU A 250 -14.94 -17.30 -6.59
C GLU A 250 -13.60 -18.04 -6.47
N SER A 251 -13.54 -19.26 -6.96
CA SER A 251 -12.35 -20.11 -6.89
C SER A 251 -11.27 -19.58 -7.84
N SER A 252 -10.42 -18.72 -7.37
CA SER A 252 -9.14 -18.44 -8.00
C SER A 252 -8.12 -19.41 -7.38
N GLY A 253 -7.62 -20.36 -8.15
CA GLY A 253 -6.73 -21.41 -7.63
C GLY A 253 -5.46 -20.85 -7.01
N GLY A 254 -5.43 -20.77 -5.69
CA GLY A 254 -4.22 -20.66 -4.92
C GLY A 254 -3.66 -22.07 -4.70
N ASP A 255 -2.37 -22.24 -4.69
CA ASP A 255 -1.74 -23.48 -4.31
C ASP A 255 -1.06 -23.35 -2.94
N GLY A 256 -1.09 -24.44 -2.18
CA GLY A 256 -0.85 -24.47 -0.74
C GLY A 256 0.59 -24.69 -0.30
N ASP A 257 1.57 -24.17 -1.01
CA ASP A 257 2.97 -24.38 -0.64
C ASP A 257 3.51 -23.19 0.20
N PHE A 258 3.07 -23.13 1.45
CA PHE A 258 3.34 -22.03 2.39
C PHE A 258 4.83 -21.63 2.50
N TRP A 259 5.75 -22.56 2.37
CA TRP A 259 7.17 -22.30 2.59
C TRP A 259 8.03 -22.32 1.33
N LYS A 260 7.44 -22.49 0.16
CA LYS A 260 8.20 -22.50 -1.09
C LYS A 260 8.46 -21.10 -1.65
N SER A 261 7.59 -20.14 -1.33
CA SER A 261 7.76 -18.73 -1.71
C SER A 261 7.65 -17.88 -0.46
N TRP A 262 8.66 -17.07 -0.21
CA TRP A 262 8.75 -16.24 0.99
C TRP A 262 9.53 -14.96 0.74
N GLY A 263 9.31 -13.98 1.61
CA GLY A 263 10.05 -12.73 1.64
C GLY A 263 10.51 -12.39 3.04
N MET A 264 11.69 -11.78 3.14
CA MET A 264 12.36 -11.44 4.38
C MET A 264 12.87 -10.01 4.34
N PRO A 265 12.10 -9.03 4.83
CA PRO A 265 12.55 -7.66 5.03
C PRO A 265 13.37 -7.54 6.33
N LEU A 266 14.35 -6.62 6.29
CA LEU A 266 15.09 -6.11 7.45
C LEU A 266 15.13 -4.58 7.34
N GLU A 267 14.67 -3.88 8.38
CA GLU A 267 14.65 -2.42 8.40
C GLU A 267 15.30 -1.85 9.64
N LEU A 268 16.15 -0.84 9.45
CA LEU A 268 16.71 -0.02 10.52
C LEU A 268 16.13 1.39 10.42
N GLU A 269 15.46 1.84 11.49
CA GLU A 269 14.91 3.20 11.59
C GLU A 269 15.67 4.04 12.59
N ARG A 270 15.84 5.31 12.29
CA ARG A 270 16.37 6.34 13.18
C ARG A 270 15.45 7.54 13.22
N HIS A 271 14.88 7.83 14.41
CA HIS A 271 14.22 9.09 14.69
C HIS A 271 15.26 10.14 15.14
N TYR A 272 15.08 11.36 14.70
CA TYR A 272 15.91 12.50 15.06
C TYR A 272 15.08 13.79 15.11
N SER A 273 15.69 14.88 15.57
CA SER A 273 15.10 16.21 15.51
C SER A 273 16.06 17.15 14.78
N PHE A 274 15.53 17.88 13.81
CA PHE A 274 16.26 18.93 13.11
C PHE A 274 15.57 20.28 13.34
N ASN A 275 16.32 21.26 13.91
CA ASN A 275 15.76 22.57 14.33
C ASN A 275 14.51 22.49 15.22
N GLY A 276 14.40 21.47 16.06
CA GLY A 276 13.24 21.25 16.92
C GLY A 276 12.06 20.52 16.28
N HIS A 277 12.15 20.20 14.99
CA HIS A 277 11.13 19.48 14.22
C HIS A 277 11.50 18.00 14.08
N PRO A 278 10.52 17.06 14.22
CA PRO A 278 10.79 15.63 14.11
C PRO A 278 11.11 15.20 12.68
N GLY A 279 11.95 14.19 12.56
CA GLY A 279 12.25 13.50 11.32
C GLY A 279 12.63 12.06 11.58
N ALA A 280 12.55 11.24 10.53
CA ALA A 280 12.96 9.83 10.57
C ALA A 280 13.65 9.44 9.26
N VAL A 281 14.55 8.48 9.35
CA VAL A 281 15.14 7.79 8.20
C VAL A 281 15.07 6.29 8.44
N ARG A 282 14.66 5.56 7.40
CA ARG A 282 14.55 4.11 7.39
C ARG A 282 15.44 3.56 6.29
N LEU A 283 16.16 2.50 6.61
CA LEU A 283 17.01 1.75 5.68
C LEU A 283 16.43 0.34 5.60
N LEU A 284 15.83 0.02 4.48
CA LEU A 284 15.25 -1.28 4.20
C LEU A 284 16.22 -2.12 3.36
N ALA A 285 16.34 -3.40 3.68
CA ALA A 285 16.92 -4.43 2.82
C ALA A 285 15.95 -5.61 2.77
N TYR A 286 15.84 -6.27 1.62
CA TYR A 286 14.96 -7.44 1.51
C TYR A 286 15.55 -8.56 0.66
N LEU A 287 15.11 -9.78 0.94
CA LEU A 287 15.39 -10.97 0.16
C LEU A 287 14.09 -11.77 -0.01
N ASN A 288 13.74 -12.05 -1.26
CA ASN A 288 12.59 -12.86 -1.62
C ASN A 288 13.05 -14.12 -2.37
N GLU A 289 12.35 -15.24 -2.17
CA GLU A 289 12.47 -16.46 -2.96
C GLU A 289 11.09 -16.85 -3.49
N ALA A 290 10.97 -16.98 -4.82
CA ALA A 290 9.75 -17.45 -5.47
C ALA A 290 10.07 -18.14 -6.81
N ASP A 291 9.08 -18.77 -7.43
CA ASP A 291 9.19 -19.48 -8.72
C ASP A 291 9.22 -18.48 -9.89
N MET A 292 10.26 -17.64 -9.91
CA MET A 292 10.46 -16.54 -10.85
C MET A 292 11.32 -16.97 -12.05
N ALA A 293 10.95 -16.57 -13.27
CA ALA A 293 11.87 -16.63 -14.39
C ALA A 293 12.95 -15.54 -14.25
N THR A 294 14.19 -15.84 -14.60
CA THR A 294 15.15 -14.78 -14.89
C THR A 294 14.80 -14.14 -16.23
N TYR A 295 14.97 -12.81 -16.34
CA TYR A 295 14.69 -12.12 -17.62
C TYR A 295 15.53 -12.68 -18.76
N ALA A 296 16.78 -13.10 -18.52
CA ALA A 296 17.62 -13.72 -19.53
C ALA A 296 17.03 -15.03 -20.08
N ALA A 297 16.48 -15.90 -19.21
CA ALA A 297 15.86 -17.15 -19.63
C ALA A 297 14.52 -16.91 -20.35
N ALA A 298 13.71 -15.97 -19.84
CA ALA A 298 12.47 -15.56 -20.48
C ALA A 298 12.71 -15.00 -21.89
N VAL A 299 13.69 -14.09 -22.05
CA VAL A 299 14.10 -13.52 -23.34
C VAL A 299 14.55 -14.61 -24.32
N ALA A 300 15.31 -15.63 -23.88
CA ALA A 300 15.72 -16.72 -24.75
C ALA A 300 14.53 -17.49 -25.36
N ILE A 301 13.45 -17.67 -24.58
CA ILE A 301 12.20 -18.28 -25.09
C ILE A 301 11.51 -17.33 -26.07
N LEU A 302 11.28 -16.06 -25.68
CA LEU A 302 10.58 -15.08 -26.51
C LEU A 302 11.28 -14.86 -27.84
N SER A 303 12.62 -14.72 -27.85
CA SER A 303 13.41 -14.52 -29.09
C SER A 303 13.41 -15.76 -29.99
N SER A 304 13.32 -16.97 -29.44
CA SER A 304 13.34 -18.21 -30.25
C SER A 304 11.97 -18.65 -30.74
N MET A 305 10.92 -18.43 -29.94
CA MET A 305 9.57 -18.91 -30.19
C MET A 305 8.59 -17.80 -30.63
N GLY A 306 9.00 -16.54 -30.51
CA GLY A 306 8.25 -15.33 -30.83
C GLY A 306 7.58 -14.67 -29.63
N PRO A 307 7.20 -13.38 -29.79
CA PRO A 307 6.49 -12.64 -28.75
C PRO A 307 5.16 -13.34 -28.42
N ARG A 308 4.73 -13.29 -27.16
CA ARG A 308 3.59 -14.03 -26.59
C ARG A 308 3.82 -15.53 -26.37
N SER A 309 5.03 -16.05 -26.56
CA SER A 309 5.34 -17.41 -26.14
C SER A 309 5.27 -17.53 -24.61
N ASP A 310 4.88 -18.70 -24.15
CA ASP A 310 4.80 -18.94 -22.69
C ASP A 310 6.20 -19.08 -22.10
N PHE A 311 6.77 -17.97 -21.66
CA PHE A 311 8.08 -17.92 -21.00
C PHE A 311 8.06 -18.45 -19.56
N ARG A 312 6.87 -18.72 -18.98
CA ARG A 312 6.73 -19.28 -17.63
C ARG A 312 7.39 -20.65 -17.51
N ALA A 313 7.61 -21.35 -18.63
CA ALA A 313 8.43 -22.57 -18.66
C ALA A 313 9.89 -22.36 -18.21
N ALA A 314 10.37 -21.10 -18.15
CA ALA A 314 11.69 -20.75 -17.61
C ALA A 314 11.68 -20.47 -16.10
N ARG A 315 10.53 -20.52 -15.44
CA ARG A 315 10.42 -20.28 -14.00
C ARG A 315 11.11 -21.37 -13.20
N SER A 316 11.77 -20.96 -12.15
CA SER A 316 12.40 -21.78 -11.15
C SER A 316 12.56 -20.96 -9.86
N TYR A 317 12.81 -21.59 -8.73
CA TYR A 317 13.06 -20.86 -7.49
C TYR A 317 14.33 -20.03 -7.62
N ASN A 318 14.15 -18.72 -7.62
CA ASN A 318 15.18 -17.70 -7.75
C ASN A 318 15.06 -16.67 -6.63
N PHE A 319 16.16 -15.97 -6.36
CA PHE A 319 16.21 -14.90 -5.38
C PHE A 319 16.07 -13.53 -6.06
N LYS A 320 15.25 -12.67 -5.46
CA LYS A 320 15.20 -11.24 -5.72
C LYS A 320 15.57 -10.49 -4.45
N TYR A 321 16.46 -9.52 -4.53
CA TYR A 321 16.87 -8.72 -3.39
C TYR A 321 16.96 -7.24 -3.76
N GLY A 322 16.79 -6.40 -2.75
CA GLY A 322 16.84 -4.96 -2.94
C GLY A 322 17.05 -4.18 -1.66
N TYR A 323 17.11 -2.86 -1.81
CA TYR A 323 17.35 -1.90 -0.75
C TYR A 323 16.46 -0.67 -0.95
N GLY A 324 15.96 -0.13 0.15
CA GLY A 324 15.18 1.10 0.19
C GLY A 324 15.76 2.10 1.18
N ILE A 325 15.59 3.38 0.89
CA ILE A 325 15.79 4.48 1.83
C ILE A 325 14.49 5.27 1.86
N ASN A 326 13.91 5.41 3.04
CA ASN A 326 12.72 6.20 3.27
C ASN A 326 13.05 7.30 4.29
N TRP A 327 12.81 8.54 3.91
CA TRP A 327 13.13 9.72 4.72
C TRP A 327 11.89 10.61 4.85
N GLU A 328 11.72 11.17 6.06
CA GLU A 328 10.70 12.17 6.35
C GLU A 328 11.24 13.23 7.29
N GLN A 329 10.76 14.47 7.14
CA GLN A 329 11.15 15.59 7.97
C GLN A 329 10.06 16.66 8.02
N GLU A 330 9.59 16.99 9.21
CA GLU A 330 8.84 18.23 9.41
C GLU A 330 9.80 19.42 9.28
N ILE A 331 9.55 20.32 8.33
CA ILE A 331 10.39 21.51 8.08
C ILE A 331 9.96 22.69 8.95
N THR A 332 8.67 22.83 9.12
CA THR A 332 8.00 23.76 10.05
C THR A 332 6.68 23.11 10.46
N LYS A 333 6.08 23.57 11.54
CA LYS A 333 4.82 23.01 12.03
C LYS A 333 3.79 22.89 10.91
N GLY A 334 3.31 21.66 10.68
CA GLY A 334 2.34 21.34 9.66
C GLY A 334 2.86 21.30 8.22
N VAL A 335 4.18 21.37 7.99
CA VAL A 335 4.78 21.19 6.66
C VAL A 335 5.83 20.08 6.72
N GLY A 336 5.51 18.95 6.12
CA GLY A 336 6.37 17.78 6.04
C GLY A 336 6.90 17.54 4.65
N LEU A 337 8.15 17.10 4.56
CA LEU A 337 8.78 16.58 3.36
C LEU A 337 9.02 15.09 3.52
N PHE A 338 8.96 14.36 2.41
CA PHE A 338 9.32 12.94 2.37
C PHE A 338 10.03 12.58 1.07
N SER A 339 10.79 11.50 1.10
CA SER A 339 11.46 10.93 -0.07
C SER A 339 11.65 9.43 0.13
N ARG A 340 11.50 8.65 -0.95
CA ARG A 340 11.92 7.25 -1.01
C ARG A 340 12.90 7.06 -2.17
N LEU A 341 13.88 6.19 -1.96
CA LEU A 341 14.82 5.72 -2.99
C LEU A 341 14.79 4.21 -2.96
N GLY A 342 14.40 3.58 -4.05
CA GLY A 342 14.29 2.14 -4.17
C GLY A 342 15.24 1.56 -5.21
N TRP A 343 15.77 0.38 -4.91
CA TRP A 343 16.63 -0.39 -5.81
C TRP A 343 16.46 -1.89 -5.58
N ASN A 344 16.38 -2.67 -6.66
CA ASN A 344 16.52 -4.12 -6.61
C ASN A 344 17.47 -4.64 -7.71
N ASN A 345 17.80 -5.93 -7.67
CA ASN A 345 18.74 -6.54 -8.60
C ASN A 345 18.23 -6.57 -10.06
N GLY A 346 16.90 -6.51 -10.31
CA GLY A 346 16.28 -6.43 -11.63
C GLY A 346 16.66 -7.58 -12.58
N GLN A 347 16.88 -8.79 -12.05
CA GLN A 347 17.30 -9.96 -12.83
C GLN A 347 16.17 -10.96 -13.05
N THR A 348 15.14 -10.92 -12.20
CA THR A 348 14.01 -11.83 -12.22
C THR A 348 12.70 -11.07 -12.35
N GLU A 349 11.64 -11.77 -12.73
CA GLU A 349 10.27 -11.25 -12.68
C GLU A 349 9.99 -10.60 -11.33
N SER A 350 9.16 -9.56 -11.32
CA SER A 350 8.49 -9.10 -10.11
C SER A 350 7.40 -10.09 -9.72
N TRP A 351 7.15 -10.27 -8.40
CA TRP A 351 6.30 -11.36 -7.95
C TRP A 351 4.98 -10.89 -7.33
N ALA A 352 5.01 -9.84 -6.53
CA ALA A 352 3.82 -9.37 -5.81
C ALA A 352 3.15 -8.15 -6.45
N TYR A 353 3.91 -7.11 -6.78
CA TYR A 353 3.35 -5.83 -7.23
C TYR A 353 3.91 -5.34 -8.58
N GLY A 354 4.46 -4.12 -8.61
CA GLY A 354 4.88 -3.43 -9.82
C GLY A 354 6.19 -3.95 -10.43
N ASP A 355 6.36 -3.67 -11.71
CA ASP A 355 7.55 -4.05 -12.46
C ASP A 355 8.61 -2.94 -12.37
N VAL A 356 9.04 -2.59 -11.16
CA VAL A 356 9.95 -1.48 -10.87
C VAL A 356 11.27 -2.00 -10.30
N ASP A 357 12.40 -1.60 -10.90
CA ASP A 357 13.73 -1.97 -10.41
C ASP A 357 14.45 -0.80 -9.74
N ARG A 358 14.05 0.44 -10.05
CA ARG A 358 14.60 1.69 -9.53
C ARG A 358 13.49 2.70 -9.32
N SER A 359 13.45 3.34 -8.17
CA SER A 359 12.49 4.41 -7.89
C SER A 359 13.13 5.56 -7.14
N VAL A 360 12.64 6.75 -7.40
CA VAL A 360 12.93 7.98 -6.65
C VAL A 360 11.65 8.74 -6.46
N THR A 361 11.25 8.98 -5.22
CA THR A 361 10.11 9.84 -4.90
C THR A 361 10.55 11.05 -4.09
N LEU A 362 9.85 12.16 -4.24
CA LEU A 362 9.98 13.34 -3.42
C LEU A 362 8.62 14.02 -3.32
N GLY A 363 8.21 14.37 -2.11
CA GLY A 363 6.94 15.03 -1.90
C GLY A 363 6.87 15.89 -0.65
N LEU A 364 5.80 16.64 -0.56
CA LEU A 364 5.47 17.47 0.58
C LEU A 364 4.00 17.28 0.95
N SER A 365 3.72 17.43 2.25
CA SER A 365 2.37 17.47 2.82
C SER A 365 2.25 18.74 3.66
N ILE A 366 1.15 19.49 3.50
CA ILE A 366 0.89 20.74 4.22
C ILE A 366 -0.46 20.62 4.91
N SER A 367 -0.47 20.72 6.25
CA SER A 367 -1.72 20.77 7.02
C SER A 367 -2.44 22.10 6.80
N GLY A 368 -3.75 22.09 6.87
CA GLY A 368 -4.61 23.25 6.68
C GLY A 368 -4.53 24.33 7.78
N GLU A 369 -3.62 24.20 8.75
CA GLU A 369 -3.40 25.19 9.80
C GLU A 369 -3.07 26.58 9.21
N ALA A 370 -2.32 26.62 8.10
CA ALA A 370 -1.92 27.86 7.43
C ALA A 370 -3.11 28.67 6.86
N TRP A 371 -4.23 28.01 6.57
CA TRP A 371 -5.47 28.64 6.07
C TRP A 371 -6.69 28.39 6.96
N HIS A 372 -6.45 28.08 8.25
CA HIS A 372 -7.46 27.94 9.31
C HIS A 372 -8.47 26.79 9.09
N ARG A 373 -8.04 25.72 8.45
CA ARG A 373 -8.79 24.47 8.26
C ARG A 373 -7.96 23.29 8.74
N LEU A 374 -7.93 23.13 10.07
CA LEU A 374 -6.99 22.20 10.77
C LEU A 374 -7.10 20.75 10.31
N ASP A 375 -8.27 20.33 9.86
CA ASP A 375 -8.54 18.97 9.40
C ASP A 375 -8.27 18.77 7.90
N ASP A 376 -7.86 19.83 7.17
CA ASP A 376 -7.56 19.70 5.74
C ASP A 376 -6.07 19.42 5.50
N THR A 377 -5.76 18.81 4.36
CA THR A 377 -4.38 18.53 3.94
C THR A 377 -4.21 18.78 2.45
N PHE A 378 -3.11 19.44 2.09
CA PHE A 378 -2.63 19.56 0.72
C PHE A 378 -1.38 18.72 0.53
N GLY A 379 -1.33 17.89 -0.52
CA GLY A 379 -0.16 17.12 -0.91
C GLY A 379 0.30 17.41 -2.33
N LEU A 380 1.62 17.36 -2.54
CA LEU A 380 2.26 17.41 -3.86
C LEU A 380 3.47 16.49 -3.85
N ALA A 381 3.54 15.54 -4.78
CA ALA A 381 4.67 14.64 -4.89
C ALA A 381 4.99 14.28 -6.34
N GLY A 382 6.25 13.92 -6.59
CA GLY A 382 6.72 13.41 -7.86
C GLY A 382 7.48 12.11 -7.69
N VAL A 383 7.40 11.26 -8.71
CA VAL A 383 8.11 9.97 -8.79
C VAL A 383 8.80 9.84 -10.14
N ALA A 384 9.92 9.12 -10.17
CA ALA A 384 10.55 8.62 -11.37
C ALA A 384 10.97 7.17 -11.15
N SER A 385 10.45 6.26 -11.98
CA SER A 385 10.66 4.82 -11.88
C SER A 385 11.32 4.27 -13.15
N GLY A 386 12.16 3.27 -13.00
CA GLY A 386 12.92 2.69 -14.11
C GLY A 386 13.21 1.21 -13.90
N ILE A 387 13.60 0.56 -14.99
CA ILE A 387 13.92 -0.86 -15.05
C ILE A 387 15.34 -1.11 -15.53
N THR A 388 15.91 -2.27 -15.18
CA THR A 388 17.23 -2.71 -15.63
C THR A 388 17.27 -2.96 -17.13
N HIS A 389 18.47 -3.10 -17.68
CA HIS A 389 18.64 -3.42 -19.11
C HIS A 389 18.03 -4.78 -19.46
N GLU A 390 18.20 -5.78 -18.61
CA GLU A 390 17.63 -7.13 -18.80
C GLU A 390 16.10 -7.08 -18.84
N HIS A 391 15.49 -6.30 -17.98
CA HIS A 391 14.05 -6.10 -17.95
C HIS A 391 13.55 -5.31 -19.18
N GLN A 392 14.30 -4.29 -19.65
CA GLN A 392 14.00 -3.58 -20.90
C GLN A 392 13.99 -4.53 -22.09
N VAL A 393 14.99 -5.41 -22.22
CA VAL A 393 15.05 -6.40 -23.29
C VAL A 393 13.86 -7.36 -23.21
N PHE A 394 13.48 -7.79 -22.01
CA PHE A 394 12.30 -8.64 -21.81
C PHE A 394 11.02 -7.99 -22.36
N PHE A 395 10.75 -6.72 -22.04
CA PHE A 395 9.60 -6.01 -22.57
C PHE A 395 9.72 -5.75 -24.09
N GLN A 396 10.94 -5.47 -24.62
CA GLN A 396 11.17 -5.29 -26.06
C GLN A 396 10.88 -6.55 -26.87
N GLU A 397 11.18 -7.73 -26.33
CA GLU A 397 10.91 -9.03 -26.94
C GLU A 397 9.44 -9.49 -26.78
N GLY A 398 8.58 -8.64 -26.21
CA GLY A 398 7.15 -8.90 -26.03
C GLY A 398 6.80 -9.65 -24.74
N GLY A 399 7.67 -9.62 -23.75
CA GLY A 399 7.36 -10.08 -22.40
C GLY A 399 6.31 -9.17 -21.73
N THR A 400 5.57 -9.75 -20.79
CA THR A 400 4.60 -9.04 -19.95
C THR A 400 4.91 -9.28 -18.51
N GLY A 401 4.98 -8.20 -17.73
CA GLY A 401 5.11 -8.23 -16.29
C GLY A 401 3.75 -8.30 -15.56
N ILE A 402 3.73 -7.85 -14.34
CA ILE A 402 2.49 -7.74 -13.54
C ILE A 402 1.63 -6.59 -14.06
N LEU A 403 2.21 -5.41 -14.24
CA LEU A 403 1.52 -4.17 -14.65
C LEU A 403 1.96 -3.71 -16.05
N GLY A 404 3.24 -3.88 -16.36
CA GLY A 404 3.87 -3.40 -17.58
C GLY A 404 4.00 -4.44 -18.69
N GLY A 405 4.54 -3.99 -19.85
CA GLY A 405 4.76 -4.81 -21.03
C GLY A 405 3.61 -4.72 -22.03
N ASP A 406 3.69 -3.74 -22.94
CA ASP A 406 2.66 -3.47 -23.97
C ASP A 406 3.01 -4.07 -25.34
N GLY A 407 3.98 -4.99 -25.40
CA GLY A 407 4.41 -5.69 -26.61
C GLY A 407 5.43 -4.95 -27.47
N ALA A 408 5.82 -3.75 -27.08
CA ALA A 408 6.90 -2.96 -27.67
C ALA A 408 7.44 -1.97 -26.62
N LEU A 409 8.68 -1.51 -26.77
CA LEU A 409 9.27 -0.58 -25.82
C LEU A 409 10.17 0.46 -26.52
N ASN A 410 9.81 1.74 -26.35
CA ASN A 410 10.69 2.86 -26.59
C ASN A 410 11.06 3.45 -25.22
N TYR A 411 12.09 2.89 -24.61
CA TYR A 411 12.38 3.06 -23.19
C TYR A 411 12.60 4.52 -22.76
N SER A 412 11.95 4.85 -21.68
CA SER A 412 12.21 6.00 -20.80
C SER A 412 11.86 5.61 -19.36
N TRP A 413 12.32 6.37 -18.39
CA TRP A 413 11.75 6.29 -17.05
C TRP A 413 10.28 6.74 -17.08
N GLU A 414 9.40 6.02 -16.43
CA GLU A 414 8.07 6.53 -16.11
C GLU A 414 8.20 7.65 -15.08
N LYS A 415 7.42 8.73 -15.25
CA LYS A 415 7.45 9.88 -14.35
C LYS A 415 6.04 10.25 -13.97
N GLY A 416 5.78 10.24 -12.69
CA GLY A 416 4.49 10.61 -12.11
C GLY A 416 4.58 11.88 -11.28
N LEU A 417 3.48 12.62 -11.27
CA LEU A 417 3.21 13.70 -10.33
C LEU A 417 1.81 13.53 -9.80
N GLU A 418 1.62 13.69 -8.50
CA GLU A 418 0.31 13.74 -7.86
C GLU A 418 0.19 15.01 -7.02
N THR A 419 -0.98 15.60 -7.05
CA THR A 419 -1.39 16.66 -6.11
C THR A 419 -2.81 16.40 -5.67
N TYR A 420 -3.04 16.51 -4.38
CA TYR A 420 -4.38 16.36 -3.81
C TYR A 420 -4.69 17.46 -2.79
N TYR A 421 -5.98 17.70 -2.60
CA TYR A 421 -6.51 18.49 -1.51
C TYR A 421 -7.61 17.69 -0.81
N ASP A 422 -7.30 17.20 0.40
CA ASP A 422 -8.25 16.53 1.29
C ASP A 422 -8.87 17.56 2.22
N PHE A 423 -10.19 17.53 2.35
CA PHE A 423 -10.91 18.44 3.20
C PHE A 423 -12.04 17.76 3.96
N LYS A 424 -12.18 18.14 5.21
CA LYS A 424 -13.26 17.67 6.06
C LYS A 424 -14.59 18.27 5.62
N VAL A 425 -15.53 17.39 5.23
CA VAL A 425 -16.89 17.74 4.81
C VAL A 425 -17.81 17.84 6.02
N TRP A 426 -17.79 16.81 6.87
CA TRP A 426 -18.66 16.73 8.03
C TRP A 426 -18.23 15.61 8.98
N LYS A 427 -18.10 15.91 10.29
CA LYS A 427 -17.70 14.94 11.33
C LYS A 427 -16.50 14.07 10.89
N ALA A 428 -16.76 12.79 10.63
CA ALA A 428 -15.81 11.78 10.23
C ALA A 428 -15.71 11.62 8.69
N LEU A 429 -16.38 12.44 7.88
CA LEU A 429 -16.38 12.38 6.43
C LEU A 429 -15.40 13.39 5.84
N HIS A 430 -14.48 12.91 5.08
CA HIS A 430 -13.52 13.66 4.26
C HIS A 430 -13.80 13.48 2.77
N ALA A 431 -13.47 14.48 1.99
CA ALA A 431 -13.44 14.41 0.53
C ALA A 431 -12.09 14.92 0.03
N ALA A 432 -11.55 14.25 -0.99
CA ALA A 432 -10.34 14.72 -1.65
C ALA A 432 -10.57 14.93 -3.14
N LEU A 433 -9.98 15.99 -3.67
CA LEU A 433 -9.81 16.21 -5.10
C LEU A 433 -8.36 15.87 -5.44
N ASP A 434 -8.17 15.04 -6.44
CA ASP A 434 -6.86 14.52 -6.82
C ASP A 434 -6.61 14.71 -8.31
N TYR A 435 -5.38 15.08 -8.64
CA TYR A 435 -4.88 15.17 -10.00
C TYR A 435 -3.52 14.50 -10.12
N GLN A 436 -3.38 13.64 -11.13
CA GLN A 436 -2.12 12.98 -11.44
C GLN A 436 -1.74 13.18 -12.90
N PHE A 437 -0.44 13.29 -13.13
CA PHE A 437 0.15 13.37 -14.47
C PHE A 437 1.22 12.30 -14.61
N ILE A 438 1.07 11.42 -15.60
CA ILE A 438 2.02 10.33 -15.87
C ILE A 438 2.62 10.53 -17.26
N ALA A 439 3.93 10.65 -17.34
CA ALA A 439 4.68 10.69 -18.58
C ALA A 439 5.43 9.37 -18.80
N ASP A 440 5.49 8.93 -20.05
CA ASP A 440 6.14 7.69 -20.47
C ASP A 440 5.57 6.44 -19.75
N PRO A 441 4.21 6.23 -19.75
CA PRO A 441 3.53 5.17 -19.00
C PRO A 441 4.09 3.79 -19.33
N ALA A 442 4.27 2.96 -18.30
CA ALA A 442 4.95 1.65 -18.39
C ALA A 442 6.28 1.73 -19.15
N TYR A 443 7.07 2.78 -18.84
CA TYR A 443 8.41 3.05 -19.41
C TYR A 443 8.44 3.37 -20.91
N ASN A 444 7.32 3.74 -21.55
CA ASN A 444 7.24 3.81 -22.99
C ASN A 444 6.93 5.21 -23.54
N ARG A 445 7.90 5.86 -24.21
CA ARG A 445 7.75 7.17 -24.89
C ARG A 445 6.77 7.17 -26.05
N ALA A 446 6.41 5.99 -26.57
CA ALA A 446 5.44 5.89 -27.65
C ALA A 446 4.00 6.13 -27.17
N ARG A 447 3.80 6.35 -25.88
CA ARG A 447 2.50 6.50 -25.22
C ARG A 447 2.51 7.65 -24.22
N GLY A 448 1.33 8.27 -23.98
CA GLY A 448 1.15 9.36 -23.06
C GLY A 448 1.52 10.74 -23.60
N PRO A 449 1.68 11.76 -22.75
CA PRO A 449 1.40 11.71 -21.30
C PRO A 449 -0.10 11.55 -20.99
N ILE A 450 -0.41 11.19 -19.74
CA ILE A 450 -1.77 10.93 -19.26
C ILE A 450 -2.08 11.87 -18.11
N SER A 451 -3.26 12.50 -18.15
CA SER A 451 -3.83 13.25 -17.02
C SER A 451 -4.98 12.47 -16.42
N ILE A 452 -4.89 12.22 -15.12
CA ILE A 452 -5.87 11.44 -14.35
C ILE A 452 -6.47 12.37 -13.31
N PHE A 453 -7.79 12.31 -13.16
CA PHE A 453 -8.53 13.05 -12.16
C PHE A 453 -9.27 12.06 -11.27
N ALA A 454 -9.28 12.32 -9.97
CA ALA A 454 -10.03 11.51 -9.05
C ALA A 454 -10.75 12.34 -7.98
N VAL A 455 -11.81 11.74 -7.45
CA VAL A 455 -12.50 12.19 -6.25
C VAL A 455 -12.52 11.02 -5.29
N ARG A 456 -12.06 11.24 -4.07
CA ARG A 456 -12.11 10.27 -2.98
C ARG A 456 -13.08 10.79 -1.92
N LEU A 457 -13.96 9.92 -1.45
CA LEU A 457 -14.74 10.11 -0.23
C LEU A 457 -14.26 9.07 0.78
N HIS A 458 -13.87 9.53 1.96
CA HIS A 458 -13.42 8.68 3.05
C HIS A 458 -14.18 8.99 4.33
N TRP A 459 -14.67 7.95 4.98
CA TRP A 459 -15.39 8.04 6.23
C TRP A 459 -14.80 7.03 7.22
N GLU A 460 -14.52 7.48 8.46
CA GLU A 460 -13.89 6.67 9.50
C GLU A 460 -14.50 7.00 10.88
N LEU A 461 -14.75 5.94 11.70
CA LEU A 461 -15.23 6.00 13.09
C LEU A 461 -14.47 5.02 13.98
#